data_ba78095325649426b2b5bd5f3fd17767
#
_entry.id   ba78095325649426b2b5bd5f3fd17767
#
_cell.length_a   1.000
_cell.length_b   1.000
_cell.length_c   1.000
_cell.angle_alpha   90.00
_cell.angle_beta   90.00
_cell.angle_gamma   90.00
#
_symmetry.space_group_name_H-M   'P 1'
#
loop_
_entity.id
_entity.type
_entity.pdbx_description
1 polymer ?
#
loop_
_entity_poly.entity_id
_entity_poly.type
_entity_poly.pdbx_seq_one_letter_code
_entity_poly.pdbx_strand_id
1 'polypeptide(L)'
;MPDNAREIFVSNLRFLMEEKGITQADICRELNVSSATVSDWCSGKKYPRVDTVQRLADLLGVRFSMLTTDDGLNDYEDQQRLEALHQDPRLGMLFDHARKMSKEDVDFMIQMADRILKDRNG
;
A
#
# COMPACT_ATOMS: atom_id res chain seq x y z
N MET A 1 3.67 -14.80 17.41
CA MET A 1 4.82 -15.54 16.90
C MET A 1 5.85 -14.57 16.36
N PRO A 2 7.11 -14.68 16.76
CA PRO A 2 8.14 -13.73 16.32
C PRO A 2 8.32 -13.67 14.80
N ASP A 3 8.04 -14.77 14.10
CA ASP A 3 8.20 -14.82 12.66
C ASP A 3 7.16 -14.00 11.91
N ASN A 4 5.95 -13.85 12.49
CA ASN A 4 4.88 -13.09 11.84
C ASN A 4 5.22 -11.60 11.70
N ALA A 5 5.82 -11.00 12.72
CA ALA A 5 6.17 -9.57 12.66
C ALA A 5 7.17 -9.31 11.54
N ARG A 6 8.13 -10.21 11.38
CA ARG A 6 9.14 -10.10 10.33
C ARG A 6 8.53 -10.28 8.94
N GLU A 7 7.69 -11.28 8.77
CA GLU A 7 7.01 -11.56 7.51
C GLU A 7 6.07 -10.43 7.11
N ILE A 8 5.31 -9.89 8.07
CA ILE A 8 4.43 -8.74 7.84
C ILE A 8 5.25 -7.55 7.36
N PHE A 9 6.34 -7.25 8.06
CA PHE A 9 7.20 -6.12 7.68
C PHE A 9 7.76 -6.30 6.26
N VAL A 10 8.29 -7.47 5.93
CA VAL A 10 8.85 -7.74 4.60
C VAL A 10 7.79 -7.57 3.52
N SER A 11 6.64 -8.16 3.72
CA SER A 11 5.53 -8.09 2.75
C SER A 11 5.09 -6.64 2.53
N ASN A 12 4.89 -5.90 3.62
CA ASN A 12 4.43 -4.51 3.53
C ASN A 12 5.51 -3.61 2.92
N LEU A 13 6.77 -3.80 3.31
CA LEU A 13 7.88 -3.02 2.77
C LEU A 13 8.00 -3.22 1.25
N ARG A 14 7.99 -4.45 0.80
CA ARG A 14 8.13 -4.76 -0.63
C ARG A 14 6.96 -4.20 -1.43
N PHE A 15 5.76 -4.33 -0.91
CA PHE A 15 4.56 -3.77 -1.55
C PHE A 15 4.67 -2.26 -1.69
N LEU A 16 5.00 -1.57 -0.60
CA LEU A 16 5.09 -0.10 -0.59
C LEU A 16 6.24 0.42 -1.45
N MET A 17 7.36 -0.29 -1.47
CA MET A 17 8.48 0.04 -2.36
C MET A 17 8.04 0.02 -3.82
N GLU A 18 7.31 -1.02 -4.22
CA GLU A 18 6.82 -1.15 -5.58
C GLU A 18 5.82 -0.07 -5.92
N GLU A 19 4.86 0.18 -5.01
CA GLU A 19 3.84 1.22 -5.20
C GLU A 19 4.42 2.62 -5.31
N LYS A 20 5.48 2.90 -4.56
CA LYS A 20 6.10 4.22 -4.53
C LYS A 20 7.27 4.37 -5.51
N GLY A 21 7.65 3.28 -6.18
CA GLY A 21 8.78 3.29 -7.09
C GLY A 21 10.12 3.51 -6.39
N ILE A 22 10.24 3.04 -5.14
CA ILE A 22 11.47 3.19 -4.35
C ILE A 22 12.23 1.87 -4.37
N THR A 23 13.49 1.92 -4.80
CA THR A 23 14.35 0.75 -4.92
C THR A 23 15.20 0.55 -3.67
N GLN A 24 15.84 -0.62 -3.57
CA GLN A 24 16.80 -0.87 -2.50
C GLN A 24 17.95 0.13 -2.54
N ALA A 25 18.40 0.51 -3.73
CA ALA A 25 19.45 1.52 -3.89
C ALA A 25 19.02 2.87 -3.34
N ASP A 26 17.77 3.25 -3.54
CA ASP A 26 17.23 4.49 -2.97
C ASP A 26 17.27 4.46 -1.44
N ILE A 27 16.91 3.33 -0.84
CA ILE A 27 16.95 3.17 0.61
C ILE A 27 18.38 3.27 1.13
N CYS A 28 19.33 2.60 0.46
CA CYS A 28 20.74 2.69 0.82
C CYS A 28 21.23 4.13 0.86
N ARG A 29 20.90 4.88 -0.18
CA ARG A 29 21.33 6.26 -0.31
C ARG A 29 20.67 7.15 0.76
N GLU A 30 19.36 7.05 0.92
CA GLU A 30 18.60 7.95 1.78
C GLU A 30 18.83 7.67 3.28
N LEU A 31 18.98 6.39 3.63
CA LEU A 31 19.22 6.01 5.03
C LEU A 31 20.71 5.86 5.36
N ASN A 32 21.58 5.96 4.36
CA ASN A 32 23.03 5.80 4.50
C ASN A 32 23.39 4.47 5.14
N VAL A 33 22.89 3.38 4.57
CA VAL A 33 23.16 2.02 4.99
C VAL A 33 23.66 1.20 3.80
N SER A 34 24.29 0.06 4.08
CA SER A 34 24.85 -0.79 3.04
C SER A 34 23.77 -1.54 2.27
N SER A 35 24.07 -1.94 1.04
CA SER A 35 23.17 -2.74 0.23
C SER A 35 22.87 -4.09 0.89
N ALA A 36 23.86 -4.69 1.56
CA ALA A 36 23.66 -5.94 2.30
C ALA A 36 22.63 -5.79 3.41
N THR A 37 22.68 -4.66 4.13
CA THR A 37 21.73 -4.37 5.20
C THR A 37 20.30 -4.27 4.64
N VAL A 38 20.11 -3.50 3.57
CA VAL A 38 18.79 -3.35 2.95
C VAL A 38 18.28 -4.68 2.39
N SER A 39 19.16 -5.44 1.76
CA SER A 39 18.81 -6.76 1.25
C SER A 39 18.33 -7.70 2.37
N ASP A 40 18.99 -7.65 3.53
CA ASP A 40 18.59 -8.44 4.70
C ASP A 40 17.18 -8.05 5.19
N TRP A 41 16.86 -6.76 5.16
CA TRP A 41 15.51 -6.29 5.53
C TRP A 41 14.47 -6.78 4.51
N CYS A 42 14.76 -6.69 3.23
CA CYS A 42 13.82 -7.06 2.17
C CYS A 42 13.62 -8.59 2.06
N SER A 43 14.58 -9.37 2.51
CA SER A 43 14.49 -10.83 2.49
C SER A 43 13.97 -11.44 3.80
N GLY A 44 13.84 -10.62 4.85
CA GLY A 44 13.41 -11.08 6.16
C GLY A 44 14.52 -11.67 7.01
N LYS A 45 15.77 -11.57 6.56
CA LYS A 45 16.92 -12.09 7.29
C LYS A 45 17.16 -11.34 8.59
N LYS A 46 16.96 -10.02 8.56
CA LYS A 46 17.10 -9.15 9.73
C LYS A 46 15.95 -8.18 9.80
N TYR A 47 15.53 -7.85 11.02
CA TYR A 47 14.49 -6.86 11.27
C TYR A 47 15.17 -5.55 11.69
N PRO A 48 14.86 -4.42 11.07
CA PRO A 48 15.46 -3.14 11.45
C PRO A 48 14.98 -2.67 12.81
N ARG A 49 15.73 -1.74 13.42
CA ARG A 49 15.33 -1.10 14.68
C ARG A 49 14.09 -0.23 14.45
N VAL A 50 13.39 0.06 15.54
CA VAL A 50 12.18 0.88 15.52
C VAL A 50 12.43 2.25 14.86
N ASP A 51 13.53 2.91 15.21
CA ASP A 51 13.88 4.20 14.63
C ASP A 51 14.17 4.09 13.11
N THR A 52 14.76 2.99 12.69
CA THR A 52 15.01 2.73 11.28
C THR A 52 13.71 2.47 10.52
N VAL A 53 12.78 1.72 11.14
CA VAL A 53 11.45 1.51 10.54
C VAL A 53 10.74 2.84 10.35
N GLN A 54 10.84 3.75 11.32
CA GLN A 54 10.26 5.08 11.20
C GLN A 54 10.89 5.87 10.04
N ARG A 55 12.20 5.77 9.87
CA ARG A 55 12.89 6.42 8.75
C ARG A 55 12.44 5.84 7.40
N LEU A 56 12.23 4.52 7.34
CA LEU A 56 11.67 3.89 6.15
C LEU A 56 10.26 4.38 5.86
N ALA A 57 9.43 4.48 6.88
CA ALA A 57 8.07 5.00 6.74
C ALA A 57 8.08 6.45 6.22
N ASP A 58 8.96 7.28 6.76
CA ASP A 58 9.12 8.67 6.32
C ASP A 58 9.55 8.73 4.86
N LEU A 59 10.51 7.90 4.46
CA LEU A 59 10.97 7.84 3.07
C LEU A 59 9.86 7.40 2.12
N LEU A 60 9.08 6.42 2.52
CA LEU A 60 7.96 5.91 1.72
C LEU A 60 6.74 6.82 1.77
N GLY A 61 6.72 7.80 2.68
CA GLY A 61 5.58 8.70 2.83
C GLY A 61 4.36 8.02 3.43
N VAL A 62 4.56 7.05 4.31
CA VAL A 62 3.50 6.29 4.96
C VAL A 62 3.64 6.33 6.48
N ARG A 63 2.61 5.86 7.18
CA ARG A 63 2.67 5.76 8.65
C ARG A 63 3.44 4.52 9.07
N PHE A 64 4.04 4.59 10.25
CA PHE A 64 4.77 3.46 10.85
C PHE A 64 3.93 2.18 10.86
N SER A 65 2.65 2.29 11.22
CA SER A 65 1.75 1.14 11.27
C SER A 65 1.55 0.47 9.92
N MET A 66 1.70 1.20 8.83
CA MET A 66 1.58 0.62 7.49
C MET A 66 2.69 -0.36 7.17
N LEU A 67 3.82 -0.26 7.86
CA LEU A 67 4.92 -1.21 7.71
C LEU A 67 4.88 -2.35 8.73
N THR A 68 4.25 -2.15 9.88
CA THR A 68 4.42 -3.04 11.03
C THR A 68 3.20 -3.87 11.38
N THR A 69 2.03 -3.56 10.83
CA THR A 69 0.80 -4.30 11.13
C THR A 69 0.26 -5.02 9.90
N ASP A 70 -0.39 -6.14 10.10
CA ASP A 70 -0.97 -6.92 9.01
C ASP A 70 -2.16 -6.23 8.33
N ASP A 71 -2.81 -5.30 9.03
CA ASP A 71 -3.89 -4.47 8.47
C ASP A 71 -3.39 -3.08 8.02
N GLY A 72 -2.09 -2.82 8.12
CA GLY A 72 -1.51 -1.52 7.76
C GLY A 72 -1.76 -1.12 6.33
N LEU A 73 -1.74 -2.07 5.41
CA LEU A 73 -2.01 -1.80 4.00
C LEU A 73 -3.47 -1.44 3.72
N ASN A 74 -4.39 -1.81 4.60
CA ASN A 74 -5.78 -1.36 4.50
C ASN A 74 -5.88 0.16 4.68
N ASP A 75 -5.12 0.73 5.62
CA ASP A 75 -5.05 2.18 5.79
C ASP A 75 -4.51 2.86 4.54
N TYR A 76 -3.51 2.27 3.90
CA TYR A 76 -2.96 2.79 2.64
C TYR A 76 -4.02 2.81 1.54
N GLU A 77 -4.77 1.73 1.38
CA GLU A 77 -5.85 1.66 0.40
C GLU A 77 -6.93 2.69 0.67
N ASP A 78 -7.30 2.88 1.94
CA ASP A 78 -8.29 3.89 2.32
C ASP A 78 -7.81 5.30 1.99
N GLN A 79 -6.52 5.60 2.21
CA GLN A 79 -5.96 6.89 1.83
C GLN A 79 -6.00 7.10 0.32
N GLN A 80 -5.72 6.07 -0.47
CA GLN A 80 -5.78 6.16 -1.92
C GLN A 80 -7.20 6.47 -2.40
N ARG A 81 -8.20 5.86 -1.77
CA ARG A 81 -9.60 6.14 -2.08
C ARG A 81 -9.97 7.58 -1.76
N LEU A 82 -9.53 8.09 -0.61
CA LEU A 82 -9.79 9.49 -0.22
C LEU A 82 -9.12 10.47 -1.18
N GLU A 83 -7.89 10.21 -1.61
CA GLU A 83 -7.22 11.06 -2.57
C GLU A 83 -7.95 11.08 -3.91
N ALA A 84 -8.42 9.92 -4.37
CA ALA A 84 -9.20 9.84 -5.60
C ALA A 84 -10.47 10.67 -5.51
N LEU A 85 -11.15 10.64 -4.36
CA LEU A 85 -12.35 11.45 -4.13
C LEU A 85 -12.06 12.95 -4.14
N HIS A 86 -10.90 13.36 -3.62
CA HIS A 86 -10.49 14.77 -3.65
C HIS A 86 -10.18 15.25 -5.05
N GLN A 87 -9.61 14.38 -5.89
CA GLN A 87 -9.25 14.72 -7.26
C GLN A 87 -10.46 14.78 -8.18
N ASP A 88 -11.47 13.94 -7.94
CA ASP A 88 -12.67 13.91 -8.78
C ASP A 88 -13.92 13.79 -7.89
N PRO A 89 -14.63 14.90 -7.65
CA PRO A 89 -15.84 14.90 -6.82
C PRO A 89 -16.94 13.96 -7.34
N ARG A 90 -16.93 13.63 -8.64
CA ARG A 90 -17.92 12.72 -9.22
C ARG A 90 -17.83 11.32 -8.63
N LEU A 91 -16.62 10.90 -8.20
CA LEU A 91 -16.44 9.62 -7.52
C LEU A 91 -17.19 9.58 -6.19
N GLY A 92 -17.24 10.73 -5.47
CA GLY A 92 -18.02 10.82 -4.24
C GLY A 92 -19.49 10.60 -4.48
N MET A 93 -20.03 11.19 -5.55
CA MET A 93 -21.42 10.96 -5.95
C MET A 93 -21.69 9.49 -6.27
N LEU A 94 -20.78 8.86 -6.99
CA LEU A 94 -20.90 7.44 -7.33
C LEU A 94 -20.95 6.56 -6.08
N PHE A 95 -20.06 6.81 -5.11
CA PHE A 95 -20.04 6.05 -3.85
C PHE A 95 -21.31 6.31 -3.02
N ASP A 96 -21.80 7.54 -2.99
CA ASP A 96 -23.04 7.85 -2.29
C ASP A 96 -24.23 7.09 -2.87
N HIS A 97 -24.32 7.03 -4.19
CA HIS A 97 -25.32 6.22 -4.85
C HIS A 97 -25.18 4.74 -4.54
N ALA A 98 -23.94 4.24 -4.57
CA ALA A 98 -23.67 2.84 -4.32
C ALA A 98 -24.09 2.40 -2.91
N ARG A 99 -23.93 3.28 -1.90
CA ARG A 99 -24.34 2.97 -0.53
C ARG A 99 -25.85 2.80 -0.38
N LYS A 100 -26.62 3.43 -1.25
CA LYS A 100 -28.09 3.37 -1.23
C LYS A 100 -28.64 2.23 -2.09
N MET A 101 -27.79 1.56 -2.84
CA MET A 101 -28.17 0.48 -3.73
C MET A 101 -28.29 -0.85 -2.97
N SER A 102 -29.06 -1.77 -3.53
CA SER A 102 -29.07 -3.13 -3.07
C SER A 102 -27.73 -3.81 -3.39
N LYS A 103 -27.45 -4.91 -2.71
CA LYS A 103 -26.25 -5.70 -2.97
C LYS A 103 -26.18 -6.16 -4.43
N GLU A 104 -27.32 -6.57 -4.98
CA GLU A 104 -27.42 -7.03 -6.36
C GLU A 104 -27.12 -5.91 -7.36
N ASP A 105 -27.57 -4.71 -7.08
CA ASP A 105 -27.31 -3.55 -7.92
C ASP A 105 -25.82 -3.18 -7.90
N VAL A 106 -25.18 -3.26 -6.74
CA VAL A 106 -23.74 -3.02 -6.62
C VAL A 106 -22.97 -4.06 -7.43
N ASP A 107 -23.33 -5.32 -7.34
CA ASP A 107 -22.70 -6.40 -8.11
C ASP A 107 -22.82 -6.13 -9.61
N PHE A 108 -23.99 -5.67 -10.06
CA PHE A 108 -24.22 -5.32 -11.46
C PHE A 108 -23.30 -4.18 -11.90
N MET A 109 -23.13 -3.14 -11.06
CA MET A 109 -22.22 -2.05 -11.35
C MET A 109 -20.77 -2.51 -11.47
N ILE A 110 -20.35 -3.40 -10.59
CA ILE A 110 -18.99 -3.96 -10.64
C ILE A 110 -18.78 -4.70 -11.96
N GLN A 111 -19.74 -5.49 -12.39
CA GLN A 111 -19.65 -6.20 -13.66
C GLN A 111 -19.55 -5.23 -14.84
N MET A 112 -20.32 -4.15 -14.81
CA MET A 112 -20.24 -3.13 -15.85
C MET A 112 -18.87 -2.45 -15.87
N ALA A 113 -18.34 -2.11 -14.72
CA ALA A 113 -17.03 -1.48 -14.62
C ALA A 113 -15.94 -2.40 -15.17
N ASP A 114 -15.99 -3.68 -14.82
CA ASP A 114 -15.05 -4.68 -15.32
C ASP A 114 -15.10 -4.78 -16.84
N ARG A 115 -16.30 -4.77 -17.40
CA ARG A 115 -16.47 -4.83 -18.87
C ARG A 115 -15.87 -3.60 -19.54
N ILE A 116 -16.10 -2.41 -18.98
CA ILE A 116 -15.56 -1.17 -19.53
C ILE A 116 -14.03 -1.21 -19.51
N LEU A 117 -13.44 -1.68 -18.43
CA LEU A 117 -11.98 -1.78 -18.30
C LEU A 117 -11.40 -2.80 -19.30
N LYS A 118 -12.07 -3.93 -19.50
CA LYS A 118 -11.64 -4.95 -20.47
C LYS A 118 -11.70 -4.42 -21.89
N ASP A 119 -12.75 -3.70 -22.24
CA ASP A 119 -12.90 -3.14 -23.59
C ASP A 119 -11.81 -2.11 -23.89
N ARG A 120 -11.36 -1.36 -22.86
CA ARG A 120 -10.27 -0.40 -23.01
C ARG A 120 -8.92 -1.06 -23.19
N ASN A 121 -8.70 -2.19 -22.53
CA ASN A 121 -7.42 -2.89 -22.52
C ASN A 121 -7.31 -3.96 -23.59
N GLY A 122 -8.40 -4.25 -24.22
CA GLY A 122 -8.47 -5.20 -25.32
C GLY A 122 -8.30 -4.50 -26.67
#